data_e5f115f98b44755dd5d1b692717249fd
#
_entry.id   e5f115f98b44755dd5d1b692717249fd
#
_cell.length_a   1.000
_cell.length_b   1.000
_cell.length_c   1.000
_cell.angle_alpha   90.00
_cell.angle_beta   90.00
_cell.angle_gamma   90.00
#
_symmetry.space_group_name_H-M   'P 1'
#
loop_
_entity.id
_entity.type
_entity.pdbx_description
1 polymer ?
#
loop_
_entity_poly.entity_id
_entity_poly.type
_entity_poly.pdbx_seq_one_letter_code
_entity_poly.pdbx_strand_id
1 'polypeptide(L)'
;MTHLLVVANETVDATTLRKALEARGDDLRVTVVSPVNEPQRGYVVHADSRRASAGRRLDRALAHLRDAGIPADGYVVEADPAAAVRDALAQLEPPVDEILVSTHPEEKSGWLRRNVLDRIRSAADPVPVEHLVASGDGPAEKNVLVIANETVLGEPLLAKIRERAAASPASFLIVSPQSDANAGDHPEAERRLRRALSQLRGEGIDAHGQVAHPDPFSAAMEAVHDERVDEIVVSTFEPLSSGWLRKDLVERLRKETGVPVEHVVVEREAAEVPA
;
A
#
# COMPACT_ATOMS: atom_id res chain seq x y z
N MET A 1 28.18 -5.94 -19.01
CA MET A 1 26.73 -5.94 -18.62
C MET A 1 26.64 -5.68 -17.14
N THR A 2 26.18 -4.49 -16.77
CA THR A 2 26.07 -4.04 -15.38
C THR A 2 24.81 -4.65 -14.73
N HIS A 3 24.96 -5.29 -13.57
CA HIS A 3 23.84 -5.83 -12.82
C HIS A 3 23.36 -4.82 -11.77
N LEU A 4 22.21 -4.22 -12.01
CA LEU A 4 21.57 -3.24 -11.14
C LEU A 4 20.47 -3.90 -10.28
N LEU A 5 20.59 -3.76 -8.97
CA LEU A 5 19.52 -4.11 -8.04
C LEU A 5 18.63 -2.88 -7.78
N VAL A 6 17.37 -2.95 -8.14
CA VAL A 6 16.38 -1.92 -7.85
C VAL A 6 15.58 -2.31 -6.60
N VAL A 7 15.55 -1.43 -5.61
CA VAL A 7 14.74 -1.60 -4.40
C VAL A 7 13.61 -0.56 -4.42
N ALA A 8 12.42 -1.03 -4.72
CA ALA A 8 11.23 -0.19 -4.86
C ALA A 8 9.96 -0.99 -4.58
N ASN A 9 8.92 -0.35 -4.03
CA ASN A 9 7.60 -0.95 -3.87
C ASN A 9 6.55 -0.10 -4.60
N GLU A 10 6.03 0.93 -3.95
CA GLU A 10 5.01 1.80 -4.55
C GLU A 10 5.55 2.64 -5.73
N THR A 11 6.85 2.88 -5.76
CA THR A 11 7.55 3.64 -6.81
C THR A 11 8.13 2.78 -7.92
N VAL A 12 7.86 1.47 -7.90
CA VAL A 12 8.46 0.52 -8.87
C VAL A 12 8.07 0.84 -10.33
N ASP A 13 6.86 1.35 -10.55
CA ASP A 13 6.35 1.75 -11.87
C ASP A 13 6.44 3.27 -12.11
N ALA A 14 7.25 3.98 -11.32
CA ALA A 14 7.40 5.42 -11.46
C ALA A 14 8.15 5.80 -12.77
N THR A 15 7.62 6.78 -13.49
CA THR A 15 8.25 7.31 -14.71
C THR A 15 9.70 7.74 -14.49
N THR A 16 10.02 8.31 -13.33
CA THR A 16 11.37 8.73 -12.95
C THR A 16 12.31 7.53 -12.88
N LEU A 17 11.88 6.43 -12.25
CA LEU A 17 12.68 5.20 -12.18
C LEU A 17 12.92 4.63 -13.57
N ARG A 18 11.88 4.50 -14.38
CA ARG A 18 12.00 4.02 -15.77
C ARG A 18 12.98 4.85 -16.59
N LYS A 19 12.87 6.18 -16.60
CA LYS A 19 13.80 7.07 -17.29
C LYS A 19 15.22 6.94 -16.78
N ALA A 20 15.43 6.76 -15.48
CA ALA A 20 16.75 6.55 -14.90
C ALA A 20 17.37 5.22 -15.36
N LEU A 21 16.59 4.18 -15.57
CA LEU A 21 17.05 2.90 -16.11
C LEU A 21 17.36 3.00 -17.61
N GLU A 22 16.46 3.60 -18.40
CA GLU A 22 16.66 3.84 -19.83
C GLU A 22 17.94 4.67 -20.11
N ALA A 23 18.23 5.67 -19.28
CA ALA A 23 19.41 6.53 -19.42
C ALA A 23 20.75 5.81 -19.17
N ARG A 24 20.73 4.63 -18.53
CA ARG A 24 21.94 3.81 -18.26
C ARG A 24 22.37 2.96 -19.46
N GLY A 25 21.55 2.92 -20.53
CA GLY A 25 21.87 2.28 -21.80
C GLY A 25 21.58 0.77 -21.85
N ASP A 26 22.02 0.14 -22.94
CA ASP A 26 21.58 -1.21 -23.34
C ASP A 26 22.38 -2.34 -22.66
N ASP A 27 23.50 -2.05 -21.98
CA ASP A 27 24.34 -3.06 -21.30
C ASP A 27 23.96 -3.21 -19.81
N LEU A 28 22.66 -3.26 -19.54
CA LEU A 28 22.09 -3.31 -18.22
C LEU A 28 21.26 -4.59 -18.01
N ARG A 29 21.44 -5.25 -16.87
CA ARG A 29 20.54 -6.24 -16.31
C ARG A 29 19.92 -5.67 -15.04
N VAL A 30 18.61 -5.76 -14.89
CA VAL A 30 17.90 -5.22 -13.74
C VAL A 30 17.24 -6.35 -12.96
N THR A 31 17.53 -6.44 -11.66
CA THR A 31 16.73 -7.24 -10.73
C THR A 31 15.98 -6.31 -9.78
N VAL A 32 14.66 -6.44 -9.75
CA VAL A 32 13.81 -5.60 -8.90
C VAL A 32 13.39 -6.39 -7.66
N VAL A 33 13.71 -5.85 -6.49
CA VAL A 33 13.19 -6.36 -5.21
C VAL A 33 12.14 -5.37 -4.68
N SER A 34 10.93 -5.89 -4.45
CA SER A 34 9.81 -5.11 -3.92
C SER A 34 9.49 -5.55 -2.49
N PRO A 35 10.08 -4.90 -1.46
CA PRO A 35 9.82 -5.24 -0.08
C PRO A 35 8.42 -4.79 0.34
N VAL A 36 7.70 -5.68 1.01
CA VAL A 36 6.41 -5.39 1.63
C VAL A 36 6.58 -5.54 3.13
N ASN A 37 6.41 -4.43 3.86
CA ASN A 37 6.48 -4.45 5.32
C ASN A 37 5.18 -4.99 5.91
N GLU A 38 5.29 -5.78 6.96
CA GLU A 38 4.15 -6.05 7.83
C GLU A 38 3.77 -4.80 8.64
N PRO A 39 2.48 -4.53 8.89
CA PRO A 39 2.07 -3.45 9.76
C PRO A 39 2.64 -3.69 11.17
N GLN A 40 3.13 -2.63 11.81
CA GLN A 40 3.74 -2.74 13.13
C GLN A 40 2.72 -3.06 14.23
N ARG A 41 1.45 -2.79 13.98
CA ARG A 41 0.32 -3.04 14.90
C ARG A 41 -0.91 -3.50 14.14
N GLY A 42 -1.74 -4.28 14.81
CA GLY A 42 -2.84 -4.99 14.18
C GLY A 42 -2.39 -6.29 13.51
N TYR A 43 -3.30 -7.01 12.89
CA TYR A 43 -2.91 -8.14 12.05
C TYR A 43 -3.52 -8.05 10.67
N VAL A 44 -2.78 -8.53 9.69
CA VAL A 44 -3.18 -8.49 8.29
C VAL A 44 -4.19 -9.60 8.02
N VAL A 45 -5.36 -9.21 7.58
CA VAL A 45 -6.35 -10.14 7.04
C VAL A 45 -5.99 -10.41 5.57
N HIS A 46 -5.20 -11.35 5.26
CA HIS A 46 -4.58 -11.65 3.98
C HIS A 46 -3.26 -10.89 3.71
N ALA A 47 -2.19 -11.39 4.29
CA ALA A 47 -0.82 -11.06 3.86
C ALA A 47 -0.65 -11.24 2.34
N ASP A 48 -1.27 -12.28 1.77
CA ASP A 48 -1.34 -12.52 0.32
C ASP A 48 -1.87 -11.34 -0.49
N SER A 49 -2.70 -10.45 0.10
CA SER A 49 -3.27 -9.31 -0.61
C SER A 49 -2.28 -8.19 -0.85
N ARG A 50 -1.50 -7.84 0.18
CA ARG A 50 -0.43 -6.82 0.05
C ARG A 50 0.64 -7.30 -0.93
N ARG A 51 1.01 -8.57 -0.81
CA ARG A 51 1.94 -9.21 -1.72
C ARG A 51 1.41 -9.24 -3.15
N ALA A 52 0.13 -9.55 -3.34
CA ALA A 52 -0.50 -9.55 -4.65
C ALA A 52 -0.56 -8.14 -5.27
N SER A 53 -0.86 -7.09 -4.49
CA SER A 53 -0.83 -5.70 -4.97
C SER A 53 0.57 -5.26 -5.37
N ALA A 54 1.56 -5.57 -4.55
CA ALA A 54 2.97 -5.32 -4.89
C ALA A 54 3.41 -6.11 -6.13
N GLY A 55 2.95 -7.37 -6.26
CA GLY A 55 3.21 -8.22 -7.42
C GLY A 55 2.65 -7.62 -8.71
N ARG A 56 1.40 -7.15 -8.71
CA ARG A 56 0.82 -6.51 -9.91
C ARG A 56 1.57 -5.24 -10.33
N ARG A 57 2.02 -4.41 -9.37
CA ARG A 57 2.85 -3.24 -9.67
C ARG A 57 4.19 -3.65 -10.27
N LEU A 58 4.83 -4.65 -9.68
CA LEU A 58 6.09 -5.20 -10.16
C LEU A 58 5.95 -5.77 -11.56
N ASP A 59 4.92 -6.58 -11.83
CA ASP A 59 4.68 -7.19 -13.15
C ASP A 59 4.49 -6.12 -14.24
N ARG A 60 3.76 -5.03 -13.96
CA ARG A 60 3.64 -3.90 -14.89
C ARG A 60 5.00 -3.24 -15.16
N ALA A 61 5.76 -2.99 -14.10
CA ALA A 61 7.08 -2.36 -14.25
C ALA A 61 8.05 -3.25 -15.06
N LEU A 62 8.07 -4.55 -14.80
CA LEU A 62 8.89 -5.50 -15.54
C LEU A 62 8.45 -5.62 -17.01
N ALA A 63 7.14 -5.56 -17.30
CA ALA A 63 6.64 -5.51 -18.67
C ALA A 63 7.14 -4.26 -19.41
N HIS A 64 7.00 -3.08 -18.80
CA HIS A 64 7.51 -1.83 -19.37
C HIS A 64 9.03 -1.83 -19.63
N LEU A 65 9.82 -2.40 -18.72
CA LEU A 65 11.27 -2.52 -18.90
C LEU A 65 11.63 -3.45 -20.05
N ARG A 66 10.94 -4.58 -20.16
CA ARG A 66 11.13 -5.53 -21.28
C ARG A 66 10.74 -4.92 -22.63
N ASP A 67 9.64 -4.14 -22.68
CA ASP A 67 9.18 -3.43 -23.87
C ASP A 67 10.21 -2.35 -24.29
N ALA A 68 10.92 -1.78 -23.32
CA ALA A 68 12.04 -0.87 -23.55
C ALA A 68 13.36 -1.58 -23.90
N GLY A 69 13.36 -2.90 -24.02
CA GLY A 69 14.56 -3.69 -24.36
C GLY A 69 15.51 -3.92 -23.18
N ILE A 70 15.13 -3.60 -21.95
CA ILE A 70 15.93 -3.78 -20.75
C ILE A 70 15.66 -5.16 -20.15
N PRO A 71 16.66 -6.08 -20.09
CA PRO A 71 16.50 -7.35 -19.41
C PRO A 71 16.21 -7.15 -17.92
N ALA A 72 15.01 -7.49 -17.51
CA ALA A 72 14.54 -7.26 -16.14
C ALA A 72 13.81 -8.48 -15.59
N ASP A 73 14.13 -8.83 -14.36
CA ASP A 73 13.43 -9.77 -13.51
C ASP A 73 13.17 -9.17 -12.11
N GLY A 74 12.39 -9.82 -11.27
CA GLY A 74 12.15 -9.31 -9.94
C GLY A 74 11.19 -10.16 -9.12
N TYR A 75 11.10 -9.86 -7.84
CA TYR A 75 10.26 -10.56 -6.88
C TYR A 75 9.81 -9.66 -5.73
N VAL A 76 8.65 -10.02 -5.18
CA VAL A 76 8.12 -9.42 -3.95
C VAL A 76 8.62 -10.22 -2.75
N VAL A 77 9.08 -9.53 -1.72
CA VAL A 77 9.55 -10.15 -0.48
C VAL A 77 8.89 -9.52 0.74
N GLU A 78 8.41 -10.35 1.66
CA GLU A 78 7.92 -9.92 2.97
C GLU A 78 9.10 -9.77 3.92
N ALA A 79 9.78 -8.64 3.82
CA ALA A 79 10.95 -8.35 4.63
C ALA A 79 11.16 -6.84 4.79
N ASP A 80 11.90 -6.49 5.83
CA ASP A 80 12.46 -5.15 5.94
C ASP A 80 13.38 -4.85 4.74
N PRO A 81 13.32 -3.66 4.13
CA PRO A 81 14.09 -3.37 2.92
C PRO A 81 15.60 -3.58 3.03
N ALA A 82 16.21 -3.31 4.20
CA ALA A 82 17.63 -3.54 4.39
C ALA A 82 17.98 -5.04 4.51
N ALA A 83 17.07 -5.85 5.10
CA ALA A 83 17.20 -7.30 5.11
C ALA A 83 17.05 -7.86 3.68
N ALA A 84 16.07 -7.39 2.91
CA ALA A 84 15.86 -7.77 1.53
C ALA A 84 17.10 -7.49 0.65
N VAL A 85 17.77 -6.37 0.86
CA VAL A 85 19.04 -6.06 0.17
C VAL A 85 20.16 -7.04 0.51
N ARG A 86 20.36 -7.35 1.81
CA ARG A 86 21.37 -8.34 2.21
C ARG A 86 21.14 -9.71 1.59
N ASP A 87 19.88 -10.14 1.60
CA ASP A 87 19.52 -11.45 1.04
C ASP A 87 19.70 -11.47 -0.48
N ALA A 88 19.32 -10.39 -1.17
CA ALA A 88 19.52 -10.24 -2.59
C ALA A 88 21.01 -10.28 -2.97
N LEU A 89 21.86 -9.53 -2.27
CA LEU A 89 23.32 -9.51 -2.51
C LEU A 89 23.97 -10.87 -2.27
N ALA A 90 23.42 -11.68 -1.34
CA ALA A 90 23.95 -13.01 -1.05
C ALA A 90 23.49 -14.09 -2.05
N GLN A 91 22.41 -13.86 -2.79
CA GLN A 91 21.74 -14.88 -3.62
C GLN A 91 21.83 -14.61 -5.12
N LEU A 92 22.02 -13.35 -5.54
CA LEU A 92 21.99 -12.99 -6.95
C LEU A 92 23.28 -13.35 -7.68
N GLU A 93 23.11 -13.96 -8.85
CA GLU A 93 24.17 -14.29 -9.79
C GLU A 93 23.82 -13.74 -11.20
N PRO A 94 24.68 -12.99 -11.86
CA PRO A 94 25.99 -12.49 -11.40
C PRO A 94 25.86 -11.51 -10.23
N PRO A 95 26.95 -11.22 -9.51
CA PRO A 95 26.94 -10.24 -8.42
C PRO A 95 26.37 -8.89 -8.84
N VAL A 96 25.78 -8.19 -7.89
CA VAL A 96 25.22 -6.85 -8.09
C VAL A 96 26.33 -5.82 -8.11
N ASP A 97 26.35 -4.95 -9.13
CA ASP A 97 27.35 -3.89 -9.28
C ASP A 97 26.92 -2.58 -8.64
N GLU A 98 25.60 -2.30 -8.63
CA GLU A 98 25.01 -1.05 -8.12
C GLU A 98 23.60 -1.30 -7.59
N ILE A 99 23.21 -0.53 -6.59
CA ILE A 99 21.85 -0.55 -6.04
C ILE A 99 21.18 0.79 -6.28
N LEU A 100 19.95 0.76 -6.81
CA LEU A 100 19.09 1.92 -6.99
C LEU A 100 17.88 1.81 -6.06
N VAL A 101 17.78 2.71 -5.09
CA VAL A 101 16.62 2.77 -4.18
C VAL A 101 15.67 3.85 -4.66
N SER A 102 14.44 3.47 -5.00
CA SER A 102 13.40 4.42 -5.41
C SER A 102 12.40 4.65 -4.28
N THR A 103 12.17 5.92 -3.94
CA THR A 103 11.20 6.31 -2.90
C THR A 103 10.31 7.45 -3.38
N HIS A 104 9.18 7.65 -2.70
CA HIS A 104 8.45 8.92 -2.77
C HIS A 104 9.24 10.06 -2.11
N PRO A 105 8.89 11.35 -2.37
CA PRO A 105 9.40 12.48 -1.61
C PRO A 105 9.25 12.27 -0.11
N GLU A 106 10.14 12.88 0.70
CA GLU A 106 10.26 12.65 2.15
C GLU A 106 8.93 12.79 2.90
N GLU A 107 8.11 13.77 2.54
CA GLU A 107 6.80 14.03 3.12
C GLU A 107 5.82 12.86 2.95
N LYS A 108 6.01 12.05 1.91
CA LYS A 108 5.14 10.93 1.53
C LYS A 108 5.81 9.55 1.69
N SER A 109 7.09 9.51 2.08
CA SER A 109 7.85 8.26 2.16
C SER A 109 7.96 7.74 3.59
N GLY A 110 7.29 6.65 3.89
CA GLY A 110 7.49 5.93 5.14
C GLY A 110 8.92 5.39 5.32
N TRP A 111 9.64 5.13 4.22
CA TRP A 111 11.02 4.66 4.26
C TRP A 111 11.98 5.75 4.69
N LEU A 112 11.85 6.98 4.16
CA LEU A 112 12.72 8.10 4.53
C LEU A 112 12.49 8.51 5.99
N ARG A 113 11.25 8.53 6.46
CA ARG A 113 10.93 8.82 7.85
C ARG A 113 11.50 7.80 8.86
N ARG A 114 11.81 6.58 8.43
CA ARG A 114 12.34 5.49 9.26
C ARG A 114 13.84 5.22 9.05
N ASN A 115 14.57 6.13 8.43
CA ASN A 115 16.00 5.99 8.07
C ASN A 115 16.31 4.67 7.32
N VAL A 116 15.38 4.18 6.53
CA VAL A 116 15.54 2.93 5.79
C VAL A 116 16.69 3.04 4.78
N LEU A 117 16.87 4.21 4.17
CA LEU A 117 17.94 4.44 3.20
C LEU A 117 19.34 4.25 3.80
N ASP A 118 19.58 4.77 5.02
CA ASP A 118 20.90 4.61 5.68
C ASP A 118 21.11 3.15 6.11
N ARG A 119 20.06 2.46 6.49
CA ARG A 119 20.10 1.03 6.80
C ARG A 119 20.38 0.19 5.55
N ILE A 120 19.82 0.56 4.41
CA ILE A 120 20.12 -0.06 3.11
C ILE A 120 21.59 0.18 2.76
N ARG A 121 22.10 1.41 2.87
CA ARG A 121 23.51 1.73 2.60
C ARG A 121 24.45 0.90 3.46
N SER A 122 24.16 0.78 4.76
CA SER A 122 24.94 -0.08 5.66
C SER A 122 24.87 -1.56 5.31
N ALA A 123 23.75 -2.03 4.82
CA ALA A 123 23.55 -3.43 4.44
C ALA A 123 24.21 -3.77 3.10
N ALA A 124 24.41 -2.77 2.25
CA ALA A 124 24.93 -2.89 0.89
C ALA A 124 26.46 -2.80 0.80
N ASP A 125 27.14 -2.31 1.85
CA ASP A 125 28.57 -2.09 1.81
C ASP A 125 29.35 -3.34 1.36
N PRO A 126 30.22 -3.27 0.34
CA PRO A 126 30.75 -2.08 -0.35
C PRO A 126 30.02 -1.68 -1.65
N VAL A 127 28.86 -2.27 -1.98
CA VAL A 127 28.13 -1.97 -3.21
C VAL A 127 27.56 -0.55 -3.18
N PRO A 128 27.78 0.30 -4.20
CA PRO A 128 27.27 1.66 -4.23
C PRO A 128 25.74 1.71 -4.26
N VAL A 129 25.17 2.65 -3.51
CA VAL A 129 23.71 2.88 -3.41
C VAL A 129 23.37 4.27 -3.88
N GLU A 130 22.65 4.35 -5.00
CA GLU A 130 22.02 5.59 -5.48
C GLU A 130 20.58 5.68 -4.96
N HIS A 131 20.17 6.89 -4.60
CA HIS A 131 18.79 7.15 -4.18
C HIS A 131 18.08 8.01 -5.22
N LEU A 132 16.94 7.53 -5.69
CA LEU A 132 16.07 8.21 -6.63
C LEU A 132 14.76 8.57 -5.94
N VAL A 133 14.43 9.85 -5.98
CA VAL A 133 13.12 10.33 -5.54
C VAL A 133 12.18 10.34 -6.74
N ALA A 134 11.11 9.56 -6.67
CA ALA A 134 10.11 9.52 -7.72
C ALA A 134 9.36 10.86 -7.78
N SER A 135 9.55 11.59 -8.87
CA SER A 135 8.73 12.77 -9.15
C SER A 135 7.31 12.34 -9.55
N GLY A 136 6.31 13.06 -9.02
CA GLY A 136 4.89 12.70 -9.20
C GLY A 136 4.30 12.93 -10.60
N ASP A 137 5.10 12.91 -11.67
CA ASP A 137 4.73 13.26 -13.04
C ASP A 137 4.32 12.05 -13.90
N GLY A 138 3.64 11.09 -13.33
CA GLY A 138 3.01 10.00 -14.08
C GLY A 138 1.55 9.82 -13.62
N PRO A 139 0.74 8.99 -14.27
CA PRO A 139 -0.53 8.54 -13.72
C PRO A 139 -0.22 7.66 -12.51
N ALA A 140 0.24 8.30 -11.45
CA ALA A 140 0.56 7.63 -10.20
C ALA A 140 -0.71 6.96 -9.70
N GLU A 141 -0.68 5.65 -9.58
CA GLU A 141 -1.69 4.90 -8.85
C GLU A 141 -1.89 5.57 -7.49
N LYS A 142 -3.11 6.00 -7.21
CA LYS A 142 -3.45 6.64 -5.93
C LYS A 142 -3.70 5.58 -4.88
N ASN A 143 -3.11 5.77 -3.72
CA ASN A 143 -3.37 4.92 -2.56
C ASN A 143 -4.53 5.52 -1.74
N VAL A 144 -5.65 4.83 -1.75
CA VAL A 144 -6.88 5.23 -1.05
C VAL A 144 -7.01 4.42 0.23
N LEU A 145 -6.96 5.11 1.37
CA LEU A 145 -7.24 4.52 2.66
C LEU A 145 -8.74 4.52 2.92
N VAL A 146 -9.32 3.35 3.16
CA VAL A 146 -10.75 3.20 3.51
C VAL A 146 -10.87 2.78 4.97
N ILE A 147 -11.53 3.59 5.79
CA ILE A 147 -11.83 3.26 7.19
C ILE A 147 -13.27 2.82 7.28
N ALA A 148 -13.49 1.53 7.46
CA ALA A 148 -14.83 0.94 7.54
C ALA A 148 -14.82 -0.35 8.37
N ASN A 149 -15.85 -0.57 9.18
CA ASN A 149 -16.03 -1.82 9.92
C ASN A 149 -17.34 -2.51 9.53
N GLU A 150 -18.43 -2.23 10.26
CA GLU A 150 -19.74 -2.83 9.96
C GLU A 150 -20.29 -2.37 8.59
N THR A 151 -19.86 -1.22 8.10
CA THR A 151 -20.25 -0.64 6.82
C THR A 151 -19.42 -1.11 5.63
N VAL A 152 -18.42 -1.98 5.84
CA VAL A 152 -17.45 -2.38 4.78
C VAL A 152 -18.10 -3.11 3.60
N LEU A 153 -19.26 -3.73 3.80
CA LEU A 153 -20.07 -4.39 2.77
C LEU A 153 -21.23 -3.52 2.27
N GLY A 154 -21.39 -2.30 2.82
CA GLY A 154 -22.47 -1.41 2.43
C GLY A 154 -22.34 -0.92 0.97
N GLU A 155 -23.42 -1.05 0.20
CA GLU A 155 -23.42 -0.69 -1.21
C GLU A 155 -22.97 0.77 -1.49
N PRO A 156 -23.33 1.79 -0.69
CA PRO A 156 -22.80 3.14 -0.89
C PRO A 156 -21.28 3.22 -0.85
N LEU A 157 -20.62 2.47 0.04
CA LEU A 157 -19.16 2.41 0.11
C LEU A 157 -18.57 1.65 -1.07
N LEU A 158 -19.11 0.49 -1.41
CA LEU A 158 -18.63 -0.31 -2.53
C LEU A 158 -18.80 0.42 -3.87
N ALA A 159 -19.93 1.12 -4.06
CA ALA A 159 -20.16 1.98 -5.22
C ALA A 159 -19.11 3.12 -5.30
N LYS A 160 -18.78 3.74 -4.16
CA LYS A 160 -17.74 4.78 -4.11
C LYS A 160 -16.35 4.26 -4.48
N ILE A 161 -16.00 3.08 -3.99
CA ILE A 161 -14.73 2.42 -4.35
C ILE A 161 -14.68 2.13 -5.85
N ARG A 162 -15.77 1.60 -6.44
CA ARG A 162 -15.87 1.34 -7.89
C ARG A 162 -15.75 2.62 -8.71
N GLU A 163 -16.49 3.66 -8.34
CA GLU A 163 -16.42 5.00 -8.98
C GLU A 163 -14.96 5.50 -8.99
N ARG A 164 -14.31 5.40 -7.84
CA ARG A 164 -12.94 5.87 -7.70
C ARG A 164 -11.93 5.05 -8.50
N ALA A 165 -12.09 3.72 -8.53
CA ALA A 165 -11.27 2.82 -9.33
C ALA A 165 -11.43 3.04 -10.85
N ALA A 166 -12.65 3.38 -11.29
CA ALA A 166 -12.94 3.69 -12.68
C ALA A 166 -12.38 5.05 -13.13
N ALA A 167 -12.26 6.02 -12.22
CA ALA A 167 -11.81 7.38 -12.53
C ALA A 167 -10.31 7.48 -12.82
N SER A 168 -9.48 6.71 -12.12
CA SER A 168 -8.02 6.64 -12.33
C SER A 168 -7.44 5.41 -11.63
N PRO A 169 -6.24 4.94 -12.02
CA PRO A 169 -5.56 3.85 -11.32
C PRO A 169 -5.50 4.12 -9.80
N ALA A 170 -5.99 3.17 -9.01
CA ALA A 170 -6.02 3.28 -7.56
C ALA A 170 -5.84 1.92 -6.90
N SER A 171 -5.14 1.91 -5.77
CA SER A 171 -5.04 0.79 -4.83
C SER A 171 -5.75 1.16 -3.53
N PHE A 172 -6.51 0.24 -2.97
CA PHE A 172 -7.31 0.49 -1.79
C PHE A 172 -6.79 -0.31 -0.60
N LEU A 173 -6.42 0.41 0.48
CA LEU A 173 -6.17 -0.20 1.78
C LEU A 173 -7.43 -0.04 2.64
N ILE A 174 -8.10 -1.15 2.94
CA ILE A 174 -9.30 -1.15 3.80
C ILE A 174 -8.87 -1.50 5.22
N VAL A 175 -8.96 -0.53 6.10
CA VAL A 175 -8.71 -0.69 7.53
C VAL A 175 -10.04 -0.85 8.25
N SER A 176 -10.20 -1.98 8.94
CA SER A 176 -11.39 -2.30 9.72
C SER A 176 -11.06 -2.22 11.22
N PRO A 177 -11.35 -1.10 11.89
CA PRO A 177 -11.15 -1.00 13.33
C PRO A 177 -12.01 -2.02 14.08
N GLN A 178 -11.44 -2.63 15.09
CA GLN A 178 -12.14 -3.63 15.92
C GLN A 178 -13.33 -3.02 16.65
N SER A 179 -14.39 -3.80 16.88
CA SER A 179 -15.55 -3.32 17.64
C SER A 179 -15.31 -3.32 19.14
N ASP A 180 -14.45 -4.20 19.66
CA ASP A 180 -14.12 -4.33 21.09
C ASP A 180 -12.61 -4.49 21.31
N ALA A 181 -12.06 -3.64 22.18
CA ALA A 181 -10.63 -3.65 22.53
C ALA A 181 -10.19 -4.89 23.32
N ASN A 182 -11.15 -5.60 23.96
CA ASN A 182 -10.86 -6.73 24.86
C ASN A 182 -11.07 -8.11 24.21
N ALA A 183 -11.63 -8.17 23.03
CA ALA A 183 -11.81 -9.42 22.31
C ALA A 183 -10.50 -9.79 21.61
N GLY A 184 -9.80 -10.79 22.09
CA GLY A 184 -8.54 -11.29 21.50
C GLY A 184 -8.70 -11.98 20.14
N ASP A 185 -9.93 -12.11 19.67
CA ASP A 185 -10.28 -12.70 18.38
C ASP A 185 -11.45 -11.91 17.76
N HIS A 186 -11.29 -11.47 16.52
CA HIS A 186 -12.27 -10.62 15.83
C HIS A 186 -12.82 -11.28 14.57
N PRO A 187 -13.39 -12.49 14.67
CA PRO A 187 -13.76 -13.28 13.50
C PRO A 187 -14.84 -12.62 12.64
N GLU A 188 -15.64 -11.73 13.21
CA GLU A 188 -16.69 -11.05 12.45
C GLU A 188 -16.17 -9.88 11.61
N ALA A 189 -15.31 -9.04 12.17
CA ALA A 189 -14.67 -7.96 11.42
C ALA A 189 -13.80 -8.55 10.30
N GLU A 190 -13.04 -9.60 10.61
CA GLU A 190 -12.24 -10.32 9.64
C GLU A 190 -13.09 -10.93 8.52
N ARG A 191 -14.19 -11.62 8.84
CA ARG A 191 -15.08 -12.21 7.84
C ARG A 191 -15.70 -11.17 6.92
N ARG A 192 -16.16 -10.03 7.49
CA ARG A 192 -16.71 -8.92 6.70
C ARG A 192 -15.65 -8.34 5.76
N LEU A 193 -14.48 -8.05 6.28
CA LEU A 193 -13.36 -7.52 5.49
C LEU A 193 -12.95 -8.48 4.38
N ARG A 194 -12.79 -9.76 4.70
CA ARG A 194 -12.46 -10.83 3.73
C ARG A 194 -13.47 -10.91 2.60
N ARG A 195 -14.76 -10.81 2.92
CA ARG A 195 -15.83 -10.82 1.92
C ARG A 195 -15.78 -9.60 1.02
N ALA A 196 -15.59 -8.40 1.59
CA ALA A 196 -15.45 -7.17 0.82
C ALA A 196 -14.24 -7.21 -0.13
N LEU A 197 -13.09 -7.64 0.37
CA LEU A 197 -11.88 -7.79 -0.44
C LEU A 197 -12.05 -8.81 -1.58
N SER A 198 -12.70 -9.95 -1.29
CA SER A 198 -12.99 -10.97 -2.30
C SER A 198 -13.90 -10.43 -3.42
N GLN A 199 -14.92 -9.64 -3.05
CA GLN A 199 -15.84 -9.02 -4.00
C GLN A 199 -15.10 -8.01 -4.89
N LEU A 200 -14.38 -7.04 -4.28
CA LEU A 200 -13.65 -6.00 -5.03
C LEU A 200 -12.61 -6.58 -5.99
N ARG A 201 -11.90 -7.61 -5.55
CA ARG A 201 -10.93 -8.31 -6.40
C ARG A 201 -11.57 -9.07 -7.54
N GLY A 202 -12.73 -9.70 -7.29
CA GLY A 202 -13.52 -10.34 -8.34
C GLY A 202 -13.95 -9.36 -9.42
N GLU A 203 -14.06 -8.08 -9.09
CA GLU A 203 -14.35 -6.97 -10.00
C GLU A 203 -13.07 -6.35 -10.62
N GLY A 204 -11.88 -6.90 -10.33
CA GLY A 204 -10.60 -6.40 -10.86
C GLY A 204 -10.06 -5.16 -10.13
N ILE A 205 -10.62 -4.81 -8.98
CA ILE A 205 -10.18 -3.67 -8.16
C ILE A 205 -9.02 -4.10 -7.25
N ASP A 206 -7.92 -3.36 -7.28
CA ASP A 206 -6.77 -3.60 -6.42
C ASP A 206 -7.08 -3.18 -4.98
N ALA A 207 -7.40 -4.16 -4.14
CA ALA A 207 -7.75 -3.94 -2.74
C ALA A 207 -7.05 -4.93 -1.82
N HIS A 208 -6.54 -4.41 -0.71
CA HIS A 208 -6.03 -5.17 0.42
C HIS A 208 -6.58 -4.60 1.73
N GLY A 209 -6.39 -5.27 2.84
CA GLY A 209 -6.99 -4.79 4.08
C GLY A 209 -6.40 -5.40 5.34
N GLN A 210 -6.69 -4.74 6.45
CA GLN A 210 -6.25 -5.16 7.78
C GLN A 210 -7.32 -4.87 8.83
N VAL A 211 -7.40 -5.73 9.82
CA VAL A 211 -8.11 -5.44 11.07
C VAL A 211 -7.14 -4.68 11.98
N ALA A 212 -7.60 -3.57 12.55
CA ALA A 212 -6.73 -2.64 13.25
C ALA A 212 -7.28 -2.27 14.64
N HIS A 213 -6.55 -1.39 15.33
CA HIS A 213 -6.90 -0.86 16.64
C HIS A 213 -8.37 -0.41 16.72
N PRO A 214 -9.07 -0.61 17.84
CA PRO A 214 -10.48 -0.24 18.01
C PRO A 214 -10.79 1.25 17.80
N ASP A 215 -9.86 2.14 18.13
CA ASP A 215 -10.03 3.56 17.84
C ASP A 215 -9.74 3.84 16.36
N PRO A 216 -10.74 4.27 15.56
CA PRO A 216 -10.58 4.45 14.12
C PRO A 216 -9.59 5.56 13.75
N PHE A 217 -9.40 6.56 14.61
CA PHE A 217 -8.40 7.58 14.38
C PHE A 217 -6.98 7.02 14.51
N SER A 218 -6.72 6.28 15.58
CA SER A 218 -5.42 5.61 15.78
C SER A 218 -5.12 4.63 14.66
N ALA A 219 -6.11 3.83 14.25
CA ALA A 219 -5.97 2.89 13.15
C ALA A 219 -5.64 3.58 11.81
N ALA A 220 -6.29 4.72 11.53
CA ALA A 220 -6.01 5.50 10.34
C ALA A 220 -4.60 6.12 10.37
N MET A 221 -4.18 6.68 11.52
CA MET A 221 -2.86 7.28 11.66
C MET A 221 -1.72 6.25 11.57
N GLU A 222 -1.94 5.04 12.09
CA GLU A 222 -1.01 3.92 11.90
C GLU A 222 -0.87 3.56 10.42
N ALA A 223 -2.00 3.45 9.69
CA ALA A 223 -1.98 3.16 8.26
C ALA A 223 -1.27 4.25 7.44
N VAL A 224 -1.54 5.53 7.73
CA VAL A 224 -0.86 6.68 7.09
C VAL A 224 0.63 6.74 7.42
N HIS A 225 1.03 6.24 8.59
CA HIS A 225 2.44 6.13 8.96
C HIS A 225 3.15 5.00 8.21
N ASP A 226 2.47 3.89 7.99
CA ASP A 226 3.05 2.68 7.40
C ASP A 226 3.06 2.71 5.86
N GLU A 227 2.05 3.32 5.26
CA GLU A 227 1.88 3.41 3.80
C GLU A 227 1.65 4.87 3.36
N ARG A 228 2.00 5.16 2.10
CA ARG A 228 1.58 6.41 1.48
C ARG A 228 0.07 6.41 1.29
N VAL A 229 -0.58 7.47 1.70
CA VAL A 229 -2.02 7.69 1.49
C VAL A 229 -2.22 9.01 0.76
N ASP A 230 -2.97 8.97 -0.35
CA ASP A 230 -3.31 10.14 -1.17
C ASP A 230 -4.74 10.64 -0.90
N GLU A 231 -5.60 9.76 -0.39
CA GLU A 231 -7.01 10.04 -0.14
C GLU A 231 -7.55 9.11 0.96
N ILE A 232 -8.45 9.61 1.79
CA ILE A 232 -9.10 8.81 2.83
C ILE A 232 -10.61 8.79 2.60
N VAL A 233 -11.21 7.61 2.66
CA VAL A 233 -12.65 7.40 2.67
C VAL A 233 -13.05 6.84 4.03
N VAL A 234 -13.89 7.56 4.76
CA VAL A 234 -14.47 7.10 6.03
C VAL A 234 -15.90 6.65 5.81
N SER A 235 -16.22 5.42 6.14
CA SER A 235 -17.59 4.90 6.03
C SER A 235 -18.20 4.65 7.39
N THR A 236 -19.40 5.22 7.60
CA THR A 236 -20.15 5.05 8.86
C THR A 236 -21.63 4.82 8.57
N PHE A 237 -22.33 4.31 9.56
CA PHE A 237 -23.79 4.43 9.58
C PHE A 237 -24.20 5.89 9.83
N GLU A 238 -25.49 6.18 9.70
CA GLU A 238 -26.06 7.51 10.00
C GLU A 238 -25.60 8.06 11.36
N PRO A 239 -25.50 9.41 11.51
CA PRO A 239 -24.90 10.08 12.68
C PRO A 239 -25.44 9.63 14.03
N LEU A 240 -26.72 9.31 14.12
CA LEU A 240 -27.38 8.89 15.37
C LEU A 240 -26.89 7.51 15.85
N SER A 241 -26.39 6.69 14.95
CA SER A 241 -25.92 5.32 15.23
C SER A 241 -24.40 5.18 15.24
N SER A 242 -23.64 6.18 14.78
CA SER A 242 -22.19 6.10 14.67
C SER A 242 -21.47 6.77 15.84
N GLY A 243 -20.79 5.96 16.66
CA GLY A 243 -19.89 6.45 17.69
C GLY A 243 -18.66 7.22 17.15
N TRP A 244 -18.30 7.00 15.90
CA TRP A 244 -17.13 7.63 15.25
C TRP A 244 -17.39 9.10 14.91
N LEU A 245 -18.58 9.43 14.43
CA LEU A 245 -18.97 10.81 14.11
C LEU A 245 -19.09 11.69 15.35
N ARG A 246 -19.44 11.11 16.50
CA ARG A 246 -19.47 11.85 17.78
C ARG A 246 -18.08 12.31 18.23
N LYS A 247 -16.99 11.78 17.65
CA LYS A 247 -15.59 12.11 17.98
C LYS A 247 -14.93 12.98 16.90
N ASP A 248 -15.72 13.58 16.00
CA ASP A 248 -15.21 14.43 14.89
C ASP A 248 -14.10 13.77 14.07
N LEU A 249 -14.20 12.45 13.86
CA LEU A 249 -13.16 11.63 13.20
C LEU A 249 -12.72 12.23 11.86
N VAL A 250 -13.68 12.62 11.02
CA VAL A 250 -13.42 13.14 9.67
C VAL A 250 -12.60 14.43 9.72
N GLU A 251 -12.96 15.36 10.60
CA GLU A 251 -12.24 16.65 10.74
C GLU A 251 -10.86 16.46 11.33
N ARG A 252 -10.72 15.57 12.32
CA ARG A 252 -9.42 15.23 12.89
C ARG A 252 -8.49 14.61 11.85
N LEU A 253 -8.99 13.68 11.04
CA LEU A 253 -8.20 13.08 9.96
C LEU A 253 -7.76 14.13 8.94
N ARG A 254 -8.65 15.02 8.49
CA ARG A 254 -8.29 16.11 7.57
C ARG A 254 -7.17 16.98 8.13
N LYS A 255 -7.27 17.35 9.41
CA LYS A 255 -6.31 18.24 10.07
C LYS A 255 -4.94 17.58 10.23
N GLU A 256 -4.91 16.33 10.67
CA GLU A 256 -3.64 15.67 11.05
C GLU A 256 -2.91 15.06 9.83
N THR A 257 -3.64 14.64 8.80
CA THR A 257 -3.03 14.01 7.63
C THR A 257 -2.77 14.98 6.48
N GLY A 258 -3.55 16.06 6.39
CA GLY A 258 -3.47 17.00 5.27
C GLY A 258 -3.95 16.45 3.92
N VAL A 259 -4.46 15.21 3.88
CA VAL A 259 -5.00 14.60 2.65
C VAL A 259 -6.52 14.79 2.57
N PRO A 260 -7.11 14.74 1.35
CA PRO A 260 -8.57 14.76 1.20
C PRO A 260 -9.24 13.62 1.96
N VAL A 261 -10.28 13.94 2.71
CA VAL A 261 -11.09 12.94 3.44
C VAL A 261 -12.54 13.05 3.00
N GLU A 262 -13.05 11.97 2.42
CA GLU A 262 -14.46 11.84 2.04
C GLU A 262 -15.21 11.00 3.07
N HIS A 263 -16.47 11.34 3.32
CA HIS A 263 -17.32 10.61 4.24
C HIS A 263 -18.48 9.97 3.48
N VAL A 264 -18.64 8.67 3.62
CA VAL A 264 -19.70 7.87 3.03
C VAL A 264 -20.64 7.37 4.14
N VAL A 265 -21.91 7.69 4.02
CA VAL A 265 -22.94 7.23 4.94
C VAL A 265 -23.62 6.00 4.37
N VAL A 266 -23.72 4.94 5.15
CA VAL A 266 -24.43 3.70 4.83
C VAL A 266 -25.68 3.63 5.69
N GLU A 267 -26.83 3.41 5.08
CA GLU A 267 -28.07 3.14 5.81
C GLU A 267 -28.00 1.76 6.45
N ARG A 268 -28.49 1.65 7.68
CA ARG A 268 -28.61 0.35 8.35
C ARG A 268 -29.82 -0.37 7.74
N GLU A 269 -29.60 -1.50 7.08
CA GLU A 269 -30.73 -2.36 6.71
C GLU A 269 -31.57 -2.66 7.97
N ALA A 270 -32.86 -2.33 7.92
CA ALA A 270 -33.76 -2.66 9.00
C ALA A 270 -33.76 -4.19 9.15
N ALA A 271 -33.33 -4.69 10.31
CA ALA A 271 -33.44 -6.12 10.61
C ALA A 271 -34.91 -6.53 10.36
N GLU A 272 -35.13 -7.39 9.37
CA GLU A 272 -36.43 -8.05 9.23
C GLU A 272 -36.71 -8.75 10.56
N VAL A 273 -37.68 -8.22 11.31
CA VAL A 273 -38.22 -8.89 12.49
C VAL A 273 -38.97 -10.09 11.95
N PRO A 274 -38.53 -11.32 12.21
CA PRO A 274 -39.34 -12.48 11.80
C PRO A 274 -40.66 -12.45 12.54
N ALA A 275 -41.73 -12.51 11.76
CA ALA A 275 -43.12 -12.55 12.24
C ALA A 275 -43.42 -13.85 12.98
#